data_598c93c1db66db4633a499ccd763cdb4
#
_entry.id   598c93c1db66db4633a499ccd763cdb4
#
_cell.length_a   1.000
_cell.length_b   1.000
_cell.length_c   1.000
_cell.angle_alpha   90.00
_cell.angle_beta   90.00
_cell.angle_gamma   90.00
#
_symmetry.space_group_name_H-M   'P 1'
#
loop_
_entity.id
_entity.type
_entity.pdbx_description
1 polymer ?
#
loop_
_entity_poly.entity_id
_entity_poly.type
_entity_poly.pdbx_seq_one_letter_code
_entity_poly.pdbx_strand_id
1 'polypeptide(L)'
;MAIIGAGVVGSAIARELAQYRLRCLLIDAGADVGAGTSKANTAILHSGFDAKPGTLESRLVRRGHALLSAYGPAAGIPIEPIGALLVAWDEEQLAALPGIAENAARNGYLAAQSIDVDELYRSEPHLGAGARGALRIPDESLICPFTAPLAFATQAVVNGVALQLDSRVDGVQAHPDGLHVLVTSRDTVRARYVVNAAGLYADAIDRLFGHAGFTVTPRRGELIVFDKLARPLVNHILLPVPTKLTKGVLVSPTVFGNLVLGPTAEDIADKTATASTGAGLASLYEKGRRLVPALLEEEVTAVYVGLRAATEHGDYQIAFHPAQRYACIGGIRSTGLTGSMAIAEHVLDGLRDAGLVLERKAEFRSVRMPNIGESDARPYQCAESIAADPDYGRIVCHCERVTRGEILAAVRAPVPARSLDGLRRRTRALLGRCQGFYCAGEVTRLLSEARGQSVDTLLGLPDRTS
;
A
#
# COMPACT_ATOMS: atom_id res chain seq x y z
N MET A 1 6.27 -14.12 -19.84
CA MET A 1 5.08 -13.47 -19.31
C MET A 1 5.44 -12.05 -18.90
N ALA A 2 4.58 -11.07 -19.14
CA ALA A 2 4.75 -9.69 -18.66
C ALA A 2 3.64 -9.34 -17.65
N ILE A 3 4.01 -8.67 -16.54
CA ILE A 3 3.10 -8.10 -15.56
C ILE A 3 3.29 -6.59 -15.60
N ILE A 4 2.25 -5.85 -15.93
CA ILE A 4 2.28 -4.37 -16.08
C ILE A 4 1.78 -3.76 -14.79
N GLY A 5 2.65 -3.00 -14.11
CA GLY A 5 2.40 -2.35 -12.82
C GLY A 5 3.10 -3.06 -11.67
N ALA A 6 4.11 -2.40 -11.05
CA ALA A 6 4.81 -2.87 -9.85
C ALA A 6 4.23 -2.25 -8.56
N GLY A 7 2.93 -1.99 -8.55
CA GLY A 7 2.17 -1.71 -7.33
C GLY A 7 2.04 -2.96 -6.46
N VAL A 8 1.32 -2.87 -5.33
CA VAL A 8 1.17 -3.99 -4.39
C VAL A 8 0.56 -5.23 -5.05
N VAL A 9 -0.44 -5.06 -5.93
CA VAL A 9 -1.11 -6.17 -6.63
C VAL A 9 -0.19 -6.83 -7.64
N GLY A 10 0.44 -6.06 -8.55
CA GLY A 10 1.33 -6.64 -9.56
C GLY A 10 2.59 -7.26 -8.95
N SER A 11 3.11 -6.70 -7.86
CA SER A 11 4.23 -7.30 -7.11
C SER A 11 3.82 -8.62 -6.44
N ALA A 12 2.60 -8.72 -5.89
CA ALA A 12 2.07 -9.97 -5.33
C ALA A 12 1.88 -11.04 -6.41
N ILE A 13 1.35 -10.66 -7.58
CA ILE A 13 1.20 -11.56 -8.74
C ILE A 13 2.58 -12.04 -9.22
N ALA A 14 3.56 -11.14 -9.32
CA ALA A 14 4.92 -11.51 -9.72
C ALA A 14 5.56 -12.51 -8.74
N ARG A 15 5.34 -12.29 -7.41
CA ARG A 15 5.79 -13.22 -6.36
C ARG A 15 5.12 -14.59 -6.50
N GLU A 16 3.82 -14.63 -6.74
CA GLU A 16 3.07 -15.88 -6.88
C GLU A 16 3.56 -16.68 -8.09
N LEU A 17 3.71 -16.03 -9.25
CA LEU A 17 4.24 -16.63 -10.46
C LEU A 17 5.71 -17.05 -10.35
N ALA A 18 6.49 -16.40 -9.49
CA ALA A 18 7.90 -16.73 -9.26
C ALA A 18 8.13 -18.13 -8.65
N GLN A 19 7.09 -18.76 -8.09
CA GLN A 19 7.13 -20.14 -7.61
C GLN A 19 7.24 -21.18 -8.72
N TYR A 20 6.98 -20.76 -9.97
CA TYR A 20 6.90 -21.66 -11.13
C TYR A 20 8.06 -21.43 -12.12
N ARG A 21 8.35 -22.42 -12.96
CA ARG A 21 9.37 -22.36 -14.00
C ARG A 21 8.90 -21.50 -15.18
N LEU A 22 8.71 -20.21 -14.93
CA LEU A 22 8.26 -19.21 -15.88
C LEU A 22 9.32 -18.11 -16.02
N ARG A 23 9.49 -17.62 -17.25
CA ARG A 23 10.21 -16.35 -17.48
C ARG A 23 9.22 -15.20 -17.34
N CYS A 24 9.32 -14.46 -16.24
CA CYS A 24 8.44 -13.34 -15.93
C CYS A 24 9.21 -12.03 -15.91
N LEU A 25 8.55 -10.96 -16.37
CA LEU A 25 9.03 -9.59 -16.32
C LEU A 25 7.95 -8.73 -15.64
N LEU A 26 8.32 -8.04 -14.57
CA LEU A 26 7.51 -7.04 -13.91
C LEU A 26 7.92 -5.66 -14.44
N ILE A 27 6.98 -4.92 -15.04
CA ILE A 27 7.22 -3.63 -15.71
C ILE A 27 6.47 -2.54 -14.96
N ASP A 28 7.10 -1.38 -14.73
CA ASP A 28 6.41 -0.21 -14.18
C ASP A 28 6.86 1.09 -14.87
N ALA A 29 5.93 2.01 -15.05
CA ALA A 29 6.21 3.34 -15.55
C ALA A 29 6.99 4.21 -14.54
N GLY A 30 6.85 3.90 -13.27
CA GLY A 30 7.51 4.62 -12.17
C GLY A 30 8.95 4.16 -11.94
N ALA A 31 9.72 5.01 -11.27
CA ALA A 31 11.11 4.76 -10.94
C ALA A 31 11.32 3.76 -9.79
N ASP A 32 10.25 3.32 -9.12
CA ASP A 32 10.33 2.43 -7.96
C ASP A 32 9.07 1.59 -7.76
N VAL A 33 9.24 0.45 -7.10
CA VAL A 33 8.14 -0.44 -6.68
C VAL A 33 7.23 0.26 -5.68
N GLY A 34 5.91 0.11 -5.87
CA GLY A 34 4.90 0.69 -4.97
C GLY A 34 4.81 2.21 -5.03
N ALA A 35 5.42 2.87 -6.01
CA ALA A 35 5.49 4.33 -6.11
C ALA A 35 4.15 5.01 -6.45
N GLY A 36 3.17 4.28 -6.97
CA GLY A 36 1.82 4.77 -7.28
C GLY A 36 0.89 4.83 -6.06
N THR A 37 -0.36 4.42 -6.24
CA THR A 37 -1.40 4.36 -5.19
C THR A 37 -0.96 3.58 -3.94
N SER A 38 -0.14 2.56 -4.09
CA SER A 38 0.27 1.66 -3.00
C SER A 38 1.02 2.34 -1.86
N LYS A 39 1.66 3.49 -2.09
CA LYS A 39 2.38 4.26 -1.04
C LYS A 39 1.49 5.22 -0.24
N ALA A 40 0.27 5.49 -0.71
CA ALA A 40 -0.57 6.56 -0.18
C ALA A 40 -1.98 6.04 0.14
N ASN A 41 -2.09 5.39 1.29
CA ASN A 41 -3.31 4.80 1.83
C ASN A 41 -3.32 4.89 3.36
N THR A 42 -4.35 4.36 4.02
CA THR A 42 -4.51 4.38 5.48
C THR A 42 -3.72 3.29 6.20
N ALA A 43 -3.03 2.43 5.48
CA ALA A 43 -2.17 1.38 6.05
C ALA A 43 -2.90 0.40 7.01
N ILE A 44 -4.12 0.02 6.66
CA ILE A 44 -4.94 -0.92 7.42
C ILE A 44 -4.95 -2.28 6.72
N LEU A 45 -4.70 -3.33 7.47
CA LEU A 45 -4.94 -4.72 7.08
C LEU A 45 -6.37 -5.07 7.47
N HIS A 46 -7.27 -4.97 6.51
CA HIS A 46 -8.70 -5.12 6.71
C HIS A 46 -9.13 -6.56 6.91
N SER A 47 -9.96 -6.82 7.92
CA SER A 47 -10.57 -8.14 8.15
C SER A 47 -11.61 -8.53 7.10
N GLY A 48 -12.11 -7.56 6.32
CA GLY A 48 -13.16 -7.74 5.30
C GLY A 48 -14.58 -7.65 5.87
N PHE A 49 -14.74 -7.18 7.10
CA PHE A 49 -16.04 -7.07 7.77
C PHE A 49 -17.03 -6.17 7.02
N ASP A 50 -16.57 -5.07 6.42
CA ASP A 50 -17.40 -4.03 5.79
C ASP A 50 -17.55 -4.18 4.26
N ALA A 51 -16.98 -5.22 3.67
CA ALA A 51 -17.14 -5.50 2.25
C ALA A 51 -18.58 -5.93 1.94
N LYS A 52 -19.07 -5.58 0.74
CA LYS A 52 -20.41 -5.99 0.32
C LYS A 52 -20.47 -7.51 0.16
N PRO A 53 -21.35 -8.22 0.89
CA PRO A 53 -21.44 -9.67 0.79
C PRO A 53 -21.70 -10.18 -0.64
N GLY A 54 -21.06 -11.29 -1.00
CA GLY A 54 -21.20 -11.92 -2.31
C GLY A 54 -20.37 -11.31 -3.44
N THR A 55 -19.62 -10.22 -3.18
CA THR A 55 -18.71 -9.62 -4.16
C THR A 55 -17.38 -10.37 -4.24
N LEU A 56 -16.65 -10.17 -5.34
CA LEU A 56 -15.28 -10.64 -5.48
C LEU A 56 -14.37 -9.97 -4.44
N GLU A 57 -14.58 -8.68 -4.19
CA GLU A 57 -13.87 -7.92 -3.14
C GLU A 57 -14.01 -8.63 -1.78
N SER A 58 -15.22 -8.99 -1.33
CA SER A 58 -15.42 -9.61 -0.01
C SER A 58 -14.66 -10.92 0.14
N ARG A 59 -14.66 -11.77 -0.90
CA ARG A 59 -13.91 -13.04 -0.91
C ARG A 59 -12.40 -12.83 -0.87
N LEU A 60 -11.89 -11.94 -1.72
CA LEU A 60 -10.45 -11.73 -1.87
C LEU A 60 -9.85 -10.92 -0.70
N VAL A 61 -10.59 -10.00 -0.10
CA VAL A 61 -10.12 -9.27 1.10
C VAL A 61 -10.05 -10.23 2.29
N ARG A 62 -11.08 -11.04 2.53
CA ARG A 62 -11.09 -12.02 3.62
C ARG A 62 -9.95 -13.03 3.48
N ARG A 63 -9.77 -13.60 2.28
CA ARG A 63 -8.65 -14.53 2.00
C ARG A 63 -7.30 -13.83 2.11
N GLY A 64 -7.18 -12.61 1.58
CA GLY A 64 -5.95 -11.81 1.59
C GLY A 64 -5.51 -11.44 3.01
N HIS A 65 -6.45 -11.10 3.89
CA HIS A 65 -6.19 -10.88 5.31
C HIS A 65 -5.48 -12.10 5.93
N ALA A 66 -6.04 -13.30 5.76
CA ALA A 66 -5.46 -14.52 6.30
C ALA A 66 -4.04 -14.81 5.74
N LEU A 67 -3.87 -14.64 4.41
CA LEU A 67 -2.59 -14.86 3.75
C LEU A 67 -1.52 -13.85 4.20
N LEU A 68 -1.89 -12.57 4.29
CA LEU A 68 -0.93 -11.51 4.61
C LEU A 68 -0.57 -11.50 6.10
N SER A 69 -1.52 -11.85 6.99
CA SER A 69 -1.26 -12.05 8.41
C SER A 69 -0.27 -13.19 8.67
N ALA A 70 -0.33 -14.26 7.86
CA ALA A 70 0.64 -15.37 7.95
C ALA A 70 2.00 -15.02 7.31
N TYR A 71 1.99 -14.36 6.15
CA TYR A 71 3.20 -14.03 5.39
C TYR A 71 3.98 -12.86 6.00
N GLY A 72 3.27 -11.83 6.48
CA GLY A 72 3.87 -10.55 6.89
C GLY A 72 4.98 -10.70 7.94
N PRO A 73 4.76 -11.36 9.08
CA PRO A 73 5.79 -11.55 10.11
C PRO A 73 7.02 -12.29 9.59
N ALA A 74 6.82 -13.35 8.78
CA ALA A 74 7.92 -14.10 8.19
C ALA A 74 8.75 -13.28 7.20
N ALA A 75 8.09 -12.41 6.44
CA ALA A 75 8.71 -11.52 5.46
C ALA A 75 9.27 -10.22 6.06
N GLY A 76 9.10 -9.98 7.35
CA GLY A 76 9.54 -8.74 8.02
C GLY A 76 8.66 -7.53 7.66
N ILE A 77 7.40 -7.73 7.31
CA ILE A 77 6.44 -6.64 7.12
C ILE A 77 5.88 -6.27 8.49
N PRO A 78 6.08 -5.03 8.99
CA PRO A 78 5.49 -4.59 10.25
C PRO A 78 3.95 -4.68 10.20
N ILE A 79 3.37 -5.42 11.15
CA ILE A 79 1.92 -5.57 11.35
C ILE A 79 1.64 -5.44 12.84
N GLU A 80 0.67 -4.61 13.22
CA GLU A 80 0.25 -4.42 14.61
C GLU A 80 -1.25 -4.71 14.75
N PRO A 81 -1.66 -5.80 15.45
CA PRO A 81 -3.05 -6.12 15.71
C PRO A 81 -3.58 -5.24 16.84
N ILE A 82 -4.23 -4.13 16.50
CA ILE A 82 -4.77 -3.18 17.48
C ILE A 82 -6.29 -3.13 17.51
N GLY A 83 -6.96 -3.77 16.54
CA GLY A 83 -8.41 -3.71 16.39
C GLY A 83 -8.93 -2.35 15.89
N ALA A 84 -10.23 -2.31 15.61
CA ALA A 84 -10.94 -1.10 15.25
C ALA A 84 -12.24 -0.92 16.04
N LEU A 85 -12.66 0.33 16.21
CA LEU A 85 -13.94 0.70 16.77
C LEU A 85 -14.73 1.51 15.74
N LEU A 86 -15.86 0.97 15.30
CA LEU A 86 -16.81 1.65 14.43
C LEU A 86 -17.76 2.46 15.29
N VAL A 87 -17.50 3.76 15.45
CA VAL A 87 -18.14 4.63 16.44
C VAL A 87 -19.44 5.22 15.90
N ALA A 88 -20.53 5.03 16.64
CA ALA A 88 -21.83 5.65 16.40
C ALA A 88 -21.98 6.96 17.18
N TRP A 89 -22.38 8.04 16.49
CA TRP A 89 -22.47 9.40 17.03
C TRP A 89 -23.92 9.90 17.19
N ASP A 90 -24.88 9.15 16.70
CA ASP A 90 -26.31 9.43 16.78
C ASP A 90 -27.11 8.11 16.82
N GLU A 91 -28.42 8.21 17.02
CA GLU A 91 -29.31 7.05 17.14
C GLU A 91 -29.44 6.27 15.81
N GLU A 92 -29.36 6.95 14.66
CA GLU A 92 -29.42 6.30 13.34
C GLU A 92 -28.19 5.41 13.14
N GLN A 93 -27.00 5.94 13.45
CA GLN A 93 -25.74 5.20 13.37
C GLN A 93 -25.71 4.04 14.37
N LEU A 94 -26.19 4.25 15.60
CA LEU A 94 -26.26 3.18 16.61
C LEU A 94 -27.19 2.05 16.13
N ALA A 95 -28.37 2.39 15.61
CA ALA A 95 -29.31 1.43 15.06
C ALA A 95 -28.78 0.67 13.82
N ALA A 96 -27.81 1.24 13.10
CA ALA A 96 -27.20 0.59 11.94
C ALA A 96 -26.15 -0.48 12.31
N LEU A 97 -25.54 -0.43 13.50
CA LEU A 97 -24.45 -1.33 13.90
C LEU A 97 -24.82 -2.83 13.84
N PRO A 98 -26.01 -3.29 14.29
CA PRO A 98 -26.39 -4.70 14.17
C PRO A 98 -26.40 -5.18 12.71
N GLY A 99 -26.92 -4.39 11.78
CA GLY A 99 -26.95 -4.73 10.36
C GLY A 99 -25.52 -4.81 9.75
N ILE A 100 -24.58 -4.00 10.24
CA ILE A 100 -23.16 -4.09 9.84
C ILE A 100 -22.54 -5.37 10.39
N ALA A 101 -22.83 -5.76 11.63
CA ALA A 101 -22.37 -7.03 12.21
C ALA A 101 -22.93 -8.25 11.46
N GLU A 102 -24.20 -8.21 11.03
CA GLU A 102 -24.79 -9.26 10.20
C GLU A 102 -24.12 -9.34 8.82
N ASN A 103 -23.79 -8.20 8.20
CA ASN A 103 -23.05 -8.18 6.95
C ASN A 103 -21.64 -8.77 7.12
N ALA A 104 -20.97 -8.44 8.22
CA ALA A 104 -19.68 -9.03 8.59
C ALA A 104 -19.79 -10.56 8.73
N ALA A 105 -20.81 -11.05 9.41
CA ALA A 105 -21.07 -12.49 9.55
C ALA A 105 -21.32 -13.18 8.19
N ARG A 106 -22.06 -12.54 7.28
CA ARG A 106 -22.23 -13.04 5.89
C ARG A 106 -20.92 -13.10 5.11
N ASN A 107 -19.94 -12.25 5.42
CA ASN A 107 -18.59 -12.31 4.89
C ASN A 107 -17.70 -13.35 5.60
N GLY A 108 -18.23 -14.10 6.57
CA GLY A 108 -17.49 -15.07 7.39
C GLY A 108 -16.69 -14.43 8.52
N TYR A 109 -16.97 -13.17 8.87
CA TYR A 109 -16.33 -12.48 10.00
C TYR A 109 -17.28 -12.48 11.20
N LEU A 110 -16.99 -13.31 12.21
CA LEU A 110 -17.87 -13.54 13.35
C LEU A 110 -17.41 -12.84 14.65
N ALA A 111 -16.26 -12.16 14.64
CA ALA A 111 -15.67 -11.56 15.83
C ALA A 111 -16.16 -10.12 16.11
N ALA A 112 -17.06 -9.58 15.31
CA ALA A 112 -17.62 -8.25 15.54
C ALA A 112 -18.48 -8.23 16.81
N GLN A 113 -18.26 -7.24 17.71
CA GLN A 113 -18.89 -7.15 19.02
C GLN A 113 -19.44 -5.75 19.25
N SER A 114 -20.72 -5.64 19.62
CA SER A 114 -21.27 -4.36 20.10
C SER A 114 -20.73 -4.04 21.48
N ILE A 115 -20.28 -2.80 21.67
CA ILE A 115 -19.86 -2.27 22.96
C ILE A 115 -20.68 -1.02 23.30
N ASP A 116 -20.97 -0.85 24.59
CA ASP A 116 -21.69 0.31 25.09
C ASP A 116 -20.79 1.56 25.18
N VAL A 117 -21.39 2.67 25.53
CA VAL A 117 -20.69 3.96 25.61
C VAL A 117 -19.66 4.00 26.73
N ASP A 118 -19.88 3.31 27.85
CA ASP A 118 -18.95 3.30 28.98
C ASP A 118 -17.71 2.49 28.65
N GLU A 119 -17.87 1.34 28.00
CA GLU A 119 -16.75 0.55 27.51
C GLU A 119 -15.98 1.28 26.40
N LEU A 120 -16.69 1.98 25.52
CA LEU A 120 -16.08 2.77 24.45
C LEU A 120 -15.15 3.85 25.01
N TYR A 121 -15.61 4.68 25.97
CA TYR A 121 -14.78 5.74 26.57
C TYR A 121 -13.68 5.19 27.47
N ARG A 122 -13.84 4.02 28.07
CA ARG A 122 -12.73 3.33 28.76
C ARG A 122 -11.65 2.87 27.79
N SER A 123 -12.04 2.41 26.61
CA SER A 123 -11.12 1.95 25.55
C SER A 123 -10.41 3.12 24.88
N GLU A 124 -11.10 4.24 24.69
CA GLU A 124 -10.64 5.45 24.01
C GLU A 124 -10.94 6.72 24.85
N PRO A 125 -10.11 6.99 25.87
CA PRO A 125 -10.35 8.10 26.81
C PRO A 125 -10.34 9.50 26.18
N HIS A 126 -9.66 9.66 25.02
CA HIS A 126 -9.56 10.93 24.30
C HIS A 126 -10.59 11.07 23.16
N LEU A 127 -11.52 10.10 23.03
CA LEU A 127 -12.61 10.19 22.06
C LEU A 127 -13.47 11.43 22.36
N GLY A 128 -13.87 12.14 21.30
CA GLY A 128 -14.74 13.30 21.42
C GLY A 128 -16.08 12.98 22.10
N ALA A 129 -16.66 13.95 22.77
CA ALA A 129 -17.92 13.77 23.50
C ALA A 129 -19.11 13.51 22.56
N GLY A 130 -20.11 12.74 23.02
CA GLY A 130 -21.37 12.49 22.31
C GLY A 130 -21.44 11.20 21.52
N ALA A 131 -20.45 10.31 21.62
CA ALA A 131 -20.57 8.95 21.10
C ALA A 131 -21.64 8.16 21.87
N ARG A 132 -22.34 7.26 21.18
CA ARG A 132 -23.49 6.48 21.69
C ARG A 132 -23.13 5.01 21.94
N GLY A 133 -22.09 4.49 21.30
CA GLY A 133 -21.63 3.12 21.36
C GLY A 133 -20.79 2.82 20.13
N ALA A 134 -20.31 1.59 20.01
CA ALA A 134 -19.50 1.18 18.85
C ALA A 134 -19.67 -0.30 18.53
N LEU A 135 -19.24 -0.66 17.31
CA LEU A 135 -18.96 -2.04 16.94
C LEU A 135 -17.44 -2.25 16.99
N ARG A 136 -16.97 -3.14 17.85
CA ARG A 136 -15.56 -3.55 17.94
C ARG A 136 -15.25 -4.58 16.88
N ILE A 137 -14.15 -4.39 16.16
CA ILE A 137 -13.63 -5.28 15.12
C ILE A 137 -12.20 -5.68 15.52
N PRO A 138 -12.00 -6.77 16.27
CA PRO A 138 -10.71 -7.12 16.87
C PRO A 138 -9.59 -7.40 15.87
N ASP A 139 -9.91 -7.94 14.68
CA ASP A 139 -8.92 -8.41 13.71
C ASP A 139 -8.43 -7.33 12.73
N GLU A 140 -8.94 -6.09 12.82
CA GLU A 140 -8.35 -4.97 12.07
C GLU A 140 -6.94 -4.71 12.60
N SER A 141 -5.98 -4.54 11.71
CA SER A 141 -4.57 -4.37 12.08
C SER A 141 -3.94 -3.23 11.30
N LEU A 142 -2.89 -2.63 11.85
CA LEU A 142 -2.00 -1.75 11.10
C LEU A 142 -1.03 -2.59 10.29
N ILE A 143 -0.61 -2.09 9.12
CA ILE A 143 0.40 -2.74 8.29
C ILE A 143 1.29 -1.70 7.62
N CYS A 144 2.56 -2.02 7.41
CA CYS A 144 3.45 -1.17 6.64
C CYS A 144 3.09 -1.18 5.14
N PRO A 145 2.61 -0.07 4.56
CA PRO A 145 2.22 -0.02 3.16
C PRO A 145 3.42 0.01 2.20
N PHE A 146 4.61 0.33 2.72
CA PHE A 146 5.84 0.40 1.94
C PHE A 146 6.53 -0.96 1.84
N THR A 147 6.63 -1.66 2.97
CA THR A 147 7.35 -2.95 3.03
C THR A 147 6.60 -4.05 2.29
N ALA A 148 5.26 -4.06 2.28
CA ALA A 148 4.49 -5.12 1.63
C ALA A 148 4.80 -5.25 0.11
N PRO A 149 4.62 -4.21 -0.74
CA PRO A 149 4.95 -4.33 -2.16
C PRO A 149 6.44 -4.58 -2.41
N LEU A 150 7.34 -4.02 -1.56
CA LEU A 150 8.78 -4.27 -1.66
C LEU A 150 9.15 -5.71 -1.33
N ALA A 151 8.54 -6.32 -0.30
CA ALA A 151 8.74 -7.72 0.05
C ALA A 151 8.31 -8.64 -1.09
N PHE A 152 7.13 -8.41 -1.67
CA PHE A 152 6.65 -9.18 -2.81
C PHE A 152 7.58 -9.06 -4.02
N ALA A 153 7.94 -7.84 -4.43
CA ALA A 153 8.84 -7.62 -5.55
C ALA A 153 10.25 -8.20 -5.30
N THR A 154 10.78 -8.02 -4.08
CA THR A 154 12.09 -8.57 -3.71
C THR A 154 12.06 -10.11 -3.79
N GLN A 155 11.03 -10.75 -3.24
CA GLN A 155 10.91 -12.20 -3.32
C GLN A 155 10.72 -12.68 -4.75
N ALA A 156 9.99 -11.95 -5.60
CA ALA A 156 9.88 -12.25 -7.03
C ALA A 156 11.25 -12.19 -7.73
N VAL A 157 12.01 -11.11 -7.50
CA VAL A 157 13.33 -10.88 -8.13
C VAL A 157 14.35 -11.92 -7.72
N VAL A 158 14.49 -12.22 -6.42
CA VAL A 158 15.44 -13.25 -5.94
C VAL A 158 15.10 -14.66 -6.42
N ASN A 159 13.85 -14.85 -6.89
CA ASN A 159 13.37 -16.09 -7.50
C ASN A 159 13.29 -16.03 -9.04
N GLY A 160 13.94 -15.04 -9.66
CA GLY A 160 14.20 -15.00 -11.10
C GLY A 160 13.20 -14.20 -11.95
N VAL A 161 12.31 -13.40 -11.33
CA VAL A 161 11.52 -12.41 -12.06
C VAL A 161 12.41 -11.21 -12.40
N ALA A 162 12.43 -10.81 -13.67
CA ALA A 162 13.09 -9.57 -14.07
C ALA A 162 12.20 -8.37 -13.66
N LEU A 163 12.84 -7.25 -13.25
CA LEU A 163 12.16 -6.00 -12.91
C LEU A 163 12.64 -4.88 -13.84
N GLN A 164 11.69 -4.23 -14.52
CA GLN A 164 11.96 -3.11 -15.42
C GLN A 164 11.14 -1.90 -14.99
N LEU A 165 11.80 -0.95 -14.38
CA LEU A 165 11.24 0.33 -13.91
C LEU A 165 11.52 1.42 -14.95
N ASP A 166 10.90 2.61 -14.78
CA ASP A 166 10.99 3.73 -15.73
C ASP A 166 10.58 3.31 -17.15
N SER A 167 9.58 2.41 -17.25
CA SER A 167 9.22 1.76 -18.50
C SER A 167 7.69 1.74 -18.67
N ARG A 168 7.14 2.84 -19.17
CA ARG A 168 5.71 2.97 -19.43
C ARG A 168 5.33 2.16 -20.67
N VAL A 169 4.26 1.36 -20.57
CA VAL A 169 3.67 0.66 -21.73
C VAL A 169 2.76 1.65 -22.46
N ASP A 170 3.13 1.97 -23.72
CA ASP A 170 2.45 2.93 -24.55
C ASP A 170 1.62 2.30 -25.67
N GLY A 171 1.90 1.02 -26.01
CA GLY A 171 1.19 0.31 -27.06
C GLY A 171 1.30 -1.18 -26.94
N VAL A 172 0.38 -1.89 -27.59
CA VAL A 172 0.36 -3.34 -27.71
C VAL A 172 0.12 -3.72 -29.18
N GLN A 173 0.93 -4.60 -29.70
CA GLN A 173 0.79 -5.13 -31.05
C GLN A 173 0.71 -6.67 -30.99
N ALA A 174 -0.22 -7.25 -31.75
CA ALA A 174 -0.27 -8.69 -31.95
C ALA A 174 0.84 -9.11 -32.92
N HIS A 175 1.56 -10.18 -32.59
CA HIS A 175 2.58 -10.76 -33.48
C HIS A 175 2.04 -12.05 -34.14
N PRO A 176 2.43 -12.36 -35.38
CA PRO A 176 1.94 -13.57 -36.11
C PRO A 176 2.16 -14.90 -35.39
N ASP A 177 3.18 -14.99 -34.50
CA ASP A 177 3.46 -16.17 -33.68
C ASP A 177 2.61 -16.26 -32.39
N GLY A 178 1.59 -15.41 -32.26
CA GLY A 178 0.68 -15.37 -31.10
C GLY A 178 1.29 -14.77 -29.84
N LEU A 179 2.39 -14.01 -29.94
CA LEU A 179 2.96 -13.20 -28.89
C LEU A 179 2.36 -11.79 -28.90
N HIS A 180 2.37 -11.15 -27.74
CA HIS A 180 2.18 -9.71 -27.61
C HIS A 180 3.52 -8.99 -27.69
N VAL A 181 3.59 -7.90 -28.45
CA VAL A 181 4.69 -6.96 -28.44
C VAL A 181 4.24 -5.72 -27.69
N LEU A 182 4.72 -5.56 -26.48
CA LEU A 182 4.48 -4.36 -25.67
C LEU A 182 5.50 -3.31 -26.07
N VAL A 183 5.03 -2.18 -26.58
CA VAL A 183 5.86 -1.01 -26.89
C VAL A 183 5.96 -0.20 -25.59
N THR A 184 7.17 -0.07 -25.08
CA THR A 184 7.41 0.71 -23.87
C THR A 184 8.14 2.02 -24.17
N SER A 185 8.18 2.94 -23.22
CA SER A 185 8.95 4.19 -23.36
C SER A 185 10.46 3.99 -23.50
N ARG A 186 10.98 2.76 -23.31
CA ARG A 186 12.41 2.44 -23.40
C ARG A 186 12.74 1.49 -24.55
N ASP A 187 11.93 0.46 -24.74
CA ASP A 187 12.20 -0.66 -25.62
C ASP A 187 10.91 -1.40 -26.00
N THR A 188 11.02 -2.57 -26.60
CA THR A 188 9.90 -3.45 -26.87
C THR A 188 10.06 -4.77 -26.11
N VAL A 189 8.97 -5.25 -25.52
CA VAL A 189 8.93 -6.51 -24.76
C VAL A 189 8.01 -7.50 -25.45
N ARG A 190 8.49 -8.72 -25.69
CA ARG A 190 7.67 -9.82 -26.23
C ARG A 190 7.18 -10.72 -25.10
N ALA A 191 5.89 -10.95 -25.02
CA ALA A 191 5.27 -11.78 -24.00
C ALA A 191 4.17 -12.67 -24.56
N ARG A 192 4.12 -13.93 -24.13
CA ARG A 192 3.04 -14.87 -24.48
C ARG A 192 1.77 -14.63 -23.67
N TYR A 193 1.92 -14.26 -22.41
CA TYR A 193 0.85 -13.90 -21.50
C TYR A 193 1.11 -12.52 -20.94
N VAL A 194 0.06 -11.71 -20.79
CA VAL A 194 0.15 -10.38 -20.20
C VAL A 194 -0.87 -10.25 -19.08
N VAL A 195 -0.42 -9.71 -17.95
CA VAL A 195 -1.26 -9.37 -16.81
C VAL A 195 -1.20 -7.86 -16.62
N ASN A 196 -2.33 -7.21 -16.75
CA ASN A 196 -2.49 -5.77 -16.50
C ASN A 196 -2.87 -5.54 -15.04
N ALA A 197 -1.94 -5.05 -14.24
CA ALA A 197 -2.12 -4.61 -12.86
C ALA A 197 -1.74 -3.12 -12.69
N ALA A 198 -2.01 -2.30 -13.72
CA ALA A 198 -1.57 -0.91 -13.84
C ALA A 198 -2.35 0.10 -12.96
N GLY A 199 -3.20 -0.37 -12.03
CA GLY A 199 -3.87 0.46 -11.04
C GLY A 199 -4.71 1.58 -11.65
N LEU A 200 -4.31 2.86 -11.45
CA LEU A 200 -5.00 4.02 -12.02
C LEU A 200 -5.07 4.02 -13.56
N TYR A 201 -4.18 3.29 -14.22
CA TYR A 201 -4.09 3.21 -15.68
C TYR A 201 -4.56 1.87 -16.23
N ALA A 202 -5.20 1.03 -15.39
CA ALA A 202 -5.65 -0.30 -15.81
C ALA A 202 -6.64 -0.23 -16.99
N ASP A 203 -7.55 0.74 -16.99
CA ASP A 203 -8.49 1.00 -18.07
C ASP A 203 -7.80 1.42 -19.38
N ALA A 204 -6.74 2.23 -19.29
CA ALA A 204 -5.98 2.67 -20.46
C ALA A 204 -5.23 1.50 -21.10
N ILE A 205 -4.58 0.66 -20.28
CA ILE A 205 -3.92 -0.55 -20.78
C ILE A 205 -4.94 -1.54 -21.33
N ASP A 206 -6.10 -1.70 -20.69
CA ASP A 206 -7.17 -2.61 -21.14
C ASP A 206 -7.67 -2.23 -22.55
N ARG A 207 -7.80 -0.92 -22.83
CA ARG A 207 -8.14 -0.41 -24.18
C ARG A 207 -7.09 -0.76 -25.23
N LEU A 208 -5.82 -0.87 -24.90
CA LEU A 208 -4.78 -1.32 -25.84
C LEU A 208 -4.96 -2.79 -26.28
N PHE A 209 -5.66 -3.59 -25.46
CA PHE A 209 -6.06 -4.97 -25.77
C PHE A 209 -7.45 -5.08 -26.42
N GLY A 210 -8.10 -3.94 -26.70
CA GLY A 210 -9.41 -3.86 -27.34
C GLY A 210 -10.60 -3.98 -26.40
N HIS A 211 -10.39 -3.82 -25.09
CA HIS A 211 -11.44 -3.89 -24.08
C HIS A 211 -11.76 -2.50 -23.51
N ALA A 212 -13.03 -2.30 -23.12
CA ALA A 212 -13.53 -1.04 -22.55
C ALA A 212 -14.64 -1.32 -21.51
N GLY A 213 -14.46 -2.35 -20.68
CA GLY A 213 -15.46 -2.77 -19.71
C GLY A 213 -15.63 -1.84 -18.52
N PHE A 214 -14.67 -0.94 -18.27
CA PHE A 214 -14.71 0.02 -17.18
C PHE A 214 -13.85 1.26 -17.46
N THR A 215 -14.10 2.31 -16.68
CA THR A 215 -13.27 3.53 -16.68
C THR A 215 -12.78 3.81 -15.27
N VAL A 216 -11.49 4.10 -15.12
CA VAL A 216 -10.93 4.49 -13.82
C VAL A 216 -11.08 6.00 -13.63
N THR A 217 -11.90 6.37 -12.64
CA THR A 217 -12.02 7.74 -12.12
C THR A 217 -11.25 7.82 -10.81
N PRO A 218 -10.14 8.56 -10.74
CA PRO A 218 -9.37 8.68 -9.50
C PRO A 218 -10.23 9.27 -8.39
N ARG A 219 -10.27 8.59 -7.23
CA ARG A 219 -10.88 9.14 -6.02
C ARG A 219 -9.80 9.62 -5.08
N ARG A 220 -9.65 10.95 -5.01
CA ARG A 220 -8.67 11.63 -4.17
C ARG A 220 -9.01 11.47 -2.69
N GLY A 221 -8.01 11.06 -1.90
CA GLY A 221 -8.07 11.02 -0.45
C GLY A 221 -6.89 11.77 0.14
N GLU A 222 -7.15 12.86 0.84
CA GLU A 222 -6.16 13.66 1.54
C GLU A 222 -6.06 13.17 2.97
N LEU A 223 -4.85 13.11 3.52
CA LEU A 223 -4.58 12.64 4.89
C LEU A 223 -3.59 13.57 5.57
N ILE A 224 -3.83 13.82 6.86
CA ILE A 224 -2.94 14.55 7.75
C ILE A 224 -2.22 13.53 8.63
N VAL A 225 -0.89 13.64 8.75
CA VAL A 225 -0.04 12.82 9.62
C VAL A 225 0.41 13.67 10.80
N PHE A 226 0.02 13.28 11.99
CA PHE A 226 0.47 13.91 13.23
C PHE A 226 1.76 13.26 13.74
N ASP A 227 2.50 14.00 14.54
CA ASP A 227 3.75 13.55 15.14
C ASP A 227 3.55 12.31 16.03
N LYS A 228 4.63 11.57 16.25
CA LYS A 228 4.63 10.39 17.13
C LYS A 228 4.22 10.71 18.59
N LEU A 229 4.38 11.95 19.02
CA LEU A 229 3.94 12.38 20.35
C LEU A 229 2.42 12.29 20.51
N ALA A 230 1.66 12.35 19.42
CA ALA A 230 0.20 12.16 19.43
C ALA A 230 -0.22 10.68 19.64
N ARG A 231 0.70 9.71 19.47
CA ARG A 231 0.36 8.26 19.50
C ARG A 231 -0.47 7.81 20.72
N PRO A 232 -0.21 8.31 21.94
CA PRO A 232 -0.98 7.92 23.13
C PRO A 232 -2.44 8.36 23.12
N LEU A 233 -2.86 9.26 22.23
CA LEU A 233 -4.24 9.75 22.16
C LEU A 233 -5.23 8.73 21.61
N VAL A 234 -4.76 7.70 20.90
CA VAL A 234 -5.64 6.73 20.22
C VAL A 234 -5.08 5.33 20.36
N ASN A 235 -5.89 4.40 20.86
CA ASN A 235 -5.50 3.01 21.11
C ASN A 235 -5.88 2.07 19.94
N HIS A 236 -7.02 2.34 19.27
CA HIS A 236 -7.58 1.52 18.18
C HIS A 236 -7.71 2.35 16.90
N ILE A 237 -8.01 1.68 15.79
CA ILE A 237 -8.45 2.36 14.57
C ILE A 237 -9.88 2.88 14.81
N LEU A 238 -10.08 4.18 14.78
CA LEU A 238 -11.41 4.79 14.95
C LEU A 238 -12.06 4.96 13.59
N LEU A 239 -13.08 4.16 13.32
CA LEU A 239 -13.81 4.16 12.07
C LEU A 239 -15.17 4.85 12.24
N PRO A 240 -15.63 5.66 11.29
CA PRO A 240 -16.99 6.16 11.28
C PRO A 240 -17.96 5.08 10.79
N VAL A 241 -19.21 5.13 11.25
CA VAL A 241 -20.29 4.34 10.64
C VAL A 241 -20.49 4.83 9.20
N PRO A 242 -20.42 3.93 8.19
CA PRO A 242 -20.58 4.32 6.79
C PRO A 242 -21.96 4.94 6.53
N THR A 243 -21.98 5.99 5.73
CA THR A 243 -23.22 6.56 5.18
C THR A 243 -23.43 6.13 3.73
N LYS A 244 -24.58 6.44 3.14
CA LYS A 244 -24.85 6.20 1.72
C LYS A 244 -23.86 6.91 0.79
N LEU A 245 -23.26 8.01 1.24
CA LEU A 245 -22.39 8.88 0.45
C LEU A 245 -20.89 8.59 0.62
N THR A 246 -20.46 8.16 1.82
CA THR A 246 -19.04 8.00 2.14
C THR A 246 -18.80 7.01 3.27
N LYS A 247 -17.62 6.36 3.25
CA LYS A 247 -17.10 5.62 4.41
C LYS A 247 -16.66 6.54 5.56
N GLY A 248 -16.59 7.87 5.33
CA GLY A 248 -16.22 8.87 6.33
C GLY A 248 -14.71 9.00 6.56
N VAL A 249 -14.37 9.88 7.53
CA VAL A 249 -13.00 10.16 7.97
C VAL A 249 -12.71 9.33 9.21
N LEU A 250 -11.54 8.73 9.25
CA LEU A 250 -11.05 7.91 10.36
C LEU A 250 -9.88 8.60 11.07
N VAL A 251 -9.59 8.17 12.30
CA VAL A 251 -8.30 8.39 12.97
C VAL A 251 -7.67 7.04 13.20
N SER A 252 -6.42 6.88 12.79
CA SER A 252 -5.71 5.61 12.92
C SER A 252 -4.27 5.82 13.35
N PRO A 253 -3.76 5.03 14.29
CA PRO A 253 -2.32 4.87 14.46
C PRO A 253 -1.67 4.30 13.19
N THR A 254 -0.36 4.37 13.14
CA THR A 254 0.47 3.71 12.11
C THR A 254 1.54 2.87 12.78
N VAL A 255 2.03 1.85 12.08
CA VAL A 255 3.18 1.04 12.53
C VAL A 255 4.46 1.87 12.75
N PHE A 256 4.45 3.15 12.39
CA PHE A 256 5.55 4.08 12.57
C PHE A 256 5.41 4.97 13.82
N GLY A 257 4.35 4.77 14.60
CA GLY A 257 4.08 5.56 15.80
C GLY A 257 3.37 6.90 15.56
N ASN A 258 3.07 7.27 14.32
CA ASN A 258 2.28 8.45 13.99
C ASN A 258 0.77 8.18 14.13
N LEU A 259 -0.03 9.24 14.19
CA LEU A 259 -1.47 9.18 13.94
C LEU A 259 -1.80 9.78 12.58
N VAL A 260 -2.78 9.21 11.88
CA VAL A 260 -3.32 9.75 10.63
C VAL A 260 -4.79 10.10 10.78
N LEU A 261 -5.18 11.24 10.22
CA LEU A 261 -6.56 11.71 10.12
C LEU A 261 -6.93 11.80 8.64
N GLY A 262 -8.00 11.18 8.25
CA GLY A 262 -8.47 11.12 6.86
C GLY A 262 -9.10 9.77 6.52
N PRO A 263 -9.26 9.46 5.24
CA PRO A 263 -9.06 10.34 4.10
C PRO A 263 -10.30 11.17 3.75
N THR A 264 -10.11 12.20 2.92
CA THR A 264 -11.21 12.78 2.14
C THR A 264 -11.65 11.81 1.02
N ALA A 265 -12.74 12.13 0.32
CA ALA A 265 -13.21 11.34 -0.82
C ALA A 265 -13.80 12.28 -1.88
N GLU A 266 -13.06 12.49 -2.96
CA GLU A 266 -13.45 13.35 -4.07
C GLU A 266 -13.06 12.71 -5.40
N ASP A 267 -14.02 12.56 -6.30
CA ASP A 267 -13.75 12.06 -7.65
C ASP A 267 -13.18 13.19 -8.50
N ILE A 268 -12.06 12.94 -9.16
CA ILE A 268 -11.34 13.91 -9.99
C ILE A 268 -11.02 13.29 -11.36
N ALA A 269 -10.73 14.15 -12.34
CA ALA A 269 -10.41 13.67 -13.69
C ALA A 269 -8.91 13.34 -13.85
N ASP A 270 -8.05 14.11 -13.19
CA ASP A 270 -6.60 14.01 -13.37
C ASP A 270 -5.99 12.89 -12.50
N LYS A 271 -5.47 11.85 -13.16
CA LYS A 271 -4.79 10.70 -12.54
C LYS A 271 -3.43 11.04 -11.91
N THR A 272 -2.95 12.29 -12.06
CA THR A 272 -1.67 12.76 -11.52
C THR A 272 -1.81 13.77 -10.39
N ALA A 273 -3.02 14.26 -10.12
CA ALA A 273 -3.29 15.33 -9.15
C ALA A 273 -3.17 14.83 -7.70
N THR A 274 -1.95 14.83 -7.19
CA THR A 274 -1.60 14.43 -5.81
C THR A 274 -1.33 15.61 -4.87
N ALA A 275 -1.70 16.83 -5.25
CA ALA A 275 -1.65 17.97 -4.36
C ALA A 275 -2.84 17.98 -3.40
N SER A 276 -2.59 18.35 -2.12
CA SER A 276 -3.65 18.62 -1.14
C SER A 276 -4.35 19.95 -1.42
N THR A 277 -5.58 20.09 -0.93
CA THR A 277 -6.39 21.29 -1.10
C THR A 277 -6.74 21.93 0.23
N GLY A 278 -6.86 23.24 0.27
CA GLY A 278 -7.30 23.96 1.47
C GLY A 278 -8.68 23.50 1.96
N ALA A 279 -9.61 23.24 1.03
CA ALA A 279 -10.96 22.75 1.39
C ALA A 279 -10.93 21.33 1.97
N GLY A 280 -10.14 20.43 1.39
CA GLY A 280 -9.99 19.05 1.90
C GLY A 280 -9.40 19.04 3.30
N LEU A 281 -8.32 19.79 3.52
CA LEU A 281 -7.70 19.91 4.85
C LEU A 281 -8.65 20.53 5.87
N ALA A 282 -9.37 21.60 5.52
CA ALA A 282 -10.36 22.21 6.42
C ALA A 282 -11.46 21.22 6.83
N SER A 283 -11.97 20.43 5.89
CA SER A 283 -12.94 19.37 6.17
C SER A 283 -12.39 18.29 7.09
N LEU A 284 -11.11 17.92 6.96
CA LEU A 284 -10.46 16.97 7.87
C LEU A 284 -10.35 17.53 9.29
N TYR A 285 -9.93 18.78 9.44
CA TYR A 285 -9.87 19.43 10.75
C TYR A 285 -11.24 19.51 11.44
N GLU A 286 -12.29 19.84 10.70
CA GLU A 286 -13.67 19.87 11.23
C GLU A 286 -14.09 18.49 11.76
N LYS A 287 -13.86 17.44 10.99
CA LYS A 287 -14.22 16.07 11.39
C LYS A 287 -13.31 15.54 12.50
N GLY A 288 -12.04 15.86 12.45
CA GLY A 288 -11.06 15.49 13.49
C GLY A 288 -11.44 16.07 14.86
N ARG A 289 -11.96 17.31 14.90
CA ARG A 289 -12.44 17.96 16.13
C ARG A 289 -13.55 17.17 16.81
N ARG A 290 -14.39 16.48 16.04
CA ARG A 290 -15.44 15.62 16.59
C ARG A 290 -14.88 14.29 17.08
N LEU A 291 -13.92 13.70 16.33
CA LEU A 291 -13.41 12.36 16.62
C LEU A 291 -12.46 12.35 17.82
N VAL A 292 -11.41 13.15 17.79
CA VAL A 292 -10.38 13.25 18.83
C VAL A 292 -9.93 14.71 18.93
N PRO A 293 -10.65 15.54 19.72
CA PRO A 293 -10.36 16.99 19.80
C PRO A 293 -8.90 17.31 20.14
N ALA A 294 -8.31 16.57 21.09
CA ALA A 294 -6.93 16.75 21.52
C ALA A 294 -5.90 16.54 20.38
N LEU A 295 -6.24 15.75 19.37
CA LEU A 295 -5.34 15.52 18.23
C LEU A 295 -5.04 16.81 17.45
N LEU A 296 -5.97 17.77 17.45
CA LEU A 296 -5.80 19.02 16.70
C LEU A 296 -4.85 20.02 17.36
N GLU A 297 -4.47 19.77 18.61
CA GLU A 297 -3.44 20.51 19.34
C GLU A 297 -2.03 19.97 19.06
N GLU A 298 -1.94 18.79 18.43
CA GLU A 298 -0.68 18.12 18.15
C GLU A 298 -0.03 18.61 16.85
N GLU A 299 1.29 18.47 16.77
CA GLU A 299 2.05 18.89 15.59
C GLU A 299 1.77 18.01 14.36
N VAL A 300 1.57 18.64 13.22
CA VAL A 300 1.47 17.97 11.93
C VAL A 300 2.86 17.74 11.37
N THR A 301 3.21 16.47 11.16
CA THR A 301 4.48 16.08 10.53
C THR A 301 4.42 16.16 9.01
N ALA A 302 3.30 15.74 8.41
CA ALA A 302 3.15 15.71 6.96
C ALA A 302 1.68 15.68 6.53
N VAL A 303 1.46 16.04 5.27
CA VAL A 303 0.20 15.84 4.55
C VAL A 303 0.50 15.05 3.29
N TYR A 304 -0.36 14.10 2.93
CA TYR A 304 -0.23 13.39 1.66
C TYR A 304 -1.58 13.09 1.02
N VAL A 305 -1.54 12.81 -0.27
CA VAL A 305 -2.71 12.48 -1.07
C VAL A 305 -2.55 11.12 -1.73
N GLY A 306 -3.58 10.29 -1.61
CA GLY A 306 -3.70 9.03 -2.32
C GLY A 306 -4.84 9.07 -3.35
N LEU A 307 -4.59 8.51 -4.53
CA LEU A 307 -5.60 8.36 -5.58
C LEU A 307 -6.04 6.90 -5.65
N ARG A 308 -7.30 6.63 -5.27
CA ARG A 308 -7.89 5.30 -5.39
C ARG A 308 -8.34 5.06 -6.83
N ALA A 309 -8.08 3.88 -7.38
CA ALA A 309 -8.54 3.47 -8.71
C ALA A 309 -10.02 3.07 -8.67
N ALA A 310 -10.91 4.05 -8.44
CA ALA A 310 -12.35 3.83 -8.44
C ALA A 310 -12.87 3.66 -9.88
N THR A 311 -13.97 2.91 -10.03
CA THR A 311 -14.69 2.75 -11.29
C THR A 311 -16.18 2.96 -11.03
N GLU A 312 -16.99 3.02 -12.08
CA GLU A 312 -18.45 3.03 -12.04
C GLU A 312 -19.05 1.78 -11.41
N HIS A 313 -18.26 0.70 -11.31
CA HIS A 313 -18.70 -0.57 -10.74
C HIS A 313 -18.48 -0.66 -9.23
N GLY A 314 -19.35 -1.41 -8.56
CA GLY A 314 -19.30 -1.62 -7.11
C GLY A 314 -18.34 -2.71 -6.64
N ASP A 315 -17.69 -3.46 -7.54
CA ASP A 315 -16.81 -4.58 -7.24
C ASP A 315 -15.50 -4.48 -8.03
N TYR A 316 -14.53 -5.35 -7.75
CA TYR A 316 -13.29 -5.49 -8.51
C TYR A 316 -13.58 -5.84 -9.98
N GLN A 317 -12.85 -5.25 -10.88
CA GLN A 317 -12.94 -5.50 -12.32
C GLN A 317 -11.78 -6.42 -12.74
N ILE A 318 -11.90 -7.71 -12.41
CA ILE A 318 -10.91 -8.73 -12.80
C ILE A 318 -11.51 -9.56 -13.93
N ALA A 319 -10.87 -9.50 -15.10
CA ALA A 319 -11.31 -10.19 -16.29
C ALA A 319 -10.17 -11.03 -16.91
N PHE A 320 -10.53 -12.20 -17.42
CA PHE A 320 -9.61 -13.09 -18.15
C PHE A 320 -10.06 -13.21 -19.60
N HIS A 321 -9.12 -13.09 -20.52
CA HIS A 321 -9.34 -13.20 -21.96
C HIS A 321 -8.46 -14.34 -22.52
N PRO A 322 -8.87 -15.62 -22.40
CA PRO A 322 -8.04 -16.77 -22.71
C PRO A 322 -7.54 -16.80 -24.17
N ALA A 323 -8.39 -16.41 -25.12
CA ALA A 323 -8.01 -16.35 -26.54
C ALA A 323 -6.87 -15.35 -26.81
N GLN A 324 -6.78 -14.29 -26.01
CA GLN A 324 -5.72 -13.29 -26.06
C GLN A 324 -4.58 -13.59 -25.08
N ARG A 325 -4.70 -14.58 -24.19
CA ARG A 325 -3.74 -14.83 -23.10
C ARG A 325 -3.47 -13.56 -22.29
N TYR A 326 -4.52 -12.84 -21.99
CA TYR A 326 -4.52 -11.56 -21.31
C TYR A 326 -5.42 -11.60 -20.08
N ALA A 327 -4.98 -10.98 -18.98
CA ALA A 327 -5.76 -10.76 -17.78
C ALA A 327 -5.70 -9.29 -17.36
N CYS A 328 -6.85 -8.71 -17.04
CA CYS A 328 -6.98 -7.34 -16.53
C CYS A 328 -7.39 -7.37 -15.07
N ILE A 329 -6.68 -6.60 -14.22
CA ILE A 329 -6.95 -6.41 -12.80
C ILE A 329 -7.20 -4.92 -12.57
N GLY A 330 -8.47 -4.51 -12.68
CA GLY A 330 -8.93 -3.15 -12.52
C GLY A 330 -9.88 -2.97 -11.32
N GLY A 331 -10.25 -1.74 -11.01
CA GLY A 331 -11.23 -1.42 -9.97
C GLY A 331 -10.80 -1.78 -8.55
N ILE A 332 -9.50 -1.98 -8.31
CA ILE A 332 -8.97 -2.28 -6.97
C ILE A 332 -8.86 -0.96 -6.21
N ARG A 333 -9.92 -0.61 -5.50
CA ARG A 333 -10.09 0.71 -4.88
C ARG A 333 -9.25 0.92 -3.61
N SER A 334 -9.78 0.50 -2.46
CA SER A 334 -9.17 0.80 -1.14
C SER A 334 -8.56 -0.43 -0.46
N THR A 335 -8.90 -1.62 -0.88
CA THR A 335 -8.59 -2.88 -0.19
C THR A 335 -7.47 -3.67 -0.87
N GLY A 336 -6.80 -3.06 -1.87
CA GLY A 336 -5.76 -3.71 -2.66
C GLY A 336 -4.54 -4.16 -1.86
N LEU A 337 -4.18 -3.46 -0.79
CA LEU A 337 -3.08 -3.88 0.10
C LEU A 337 -3.43 -5.22 0.76
N THR A 338 -4.56 -5.29 1.42
CA THR A 338 -5.05 -6.52 2.08
C THR A 338 -5.31 -7.64 1.07
N GLY A 339 -6.04 -7.34 -0.01
CA GLY A 339 -6.44 -8.34 -1.00
C GLY A 339 -5.32 -8.86 -1.90
N SER A 340 -4.14 -8.21 -1.92
CA SER A 340 -3.10 -8.41 -2.93
C SER A 340 -2.67 -9.86 -3.12
N MET A 341 -2.46 -10.61 -2.04
CA MET A 341 -2.03 -12.02 -2.14
C MET A 341 -3.16 -12.92 -2.64
N ALA A 342 -4.40 -12.69 -2.22
CA ALA A 342 -5.55 -13.45 -2.70
C ALA A 342 -5.90 -13.11 -4.16
N ILE A 343 -5.72 -11.85 -4.57
CA ILE A 343 -5.80 -11.46 -5.99
C ILE A 343 -4.74 -12.21 -6.80
N ALA A 344 -3.53 -12.37 -6.27
CA ALA A 344 -2.47 -13.12 -6.95
C ALA A 344 -2.83 -14.61 -7.10
N GLU A 345 -3.38 -15.26 -6.05
CA GLU A 345 -3.91 -16.63 -6.15
C GLU A 345 -5.02 -16.72 -7.23
N HIS A 346 -5.99 -15.81 -7.20
CA HIS A 346 -7.10 -15.77 -8.15
C HIS A 346 -6.62 -15.58 -9.60
N VAL A 347 -5.63 -14.71 -9.81
CA VAL A 347 -5.02 -14.48 -11.13
C VAL A 347 -4.28 -15.73 -11.61
N LEU A 348 -3.55 -16.40 -10.73
CA LEU A 348 -2.86 -17.66 -11.06
C LEU A 348 -3.85 -18.74 -11.51
N ASP A 349 -4.97 -18.89 -10.79
CA ASP A 349 -6.03 -19.84 -11.14
C ASP A 349 -6.64 -19.51 -12.51
N GLY A 350 -7.00 -18.26 -12.76
CA GLY A 350 -7.55 -17.82 -14.05
C GLY A 350 -6.58 -17.98 -15.21
N LEU A 351 -5.29 -17.77 -14.99
CA LEU A 351 -4.26 -18.01 -16.01
C LEU A 351 -4.07 -19.50 -16.31
N ARG A 352 -4.15 -20.36 -15.27
CA ARG A 352 -4.13 -21.82 -15.44
C ARG A 352 -5.34 -22.29 -16.26
N ASP A 353 -6.53 -21.79 -15.95
CA ASP A 353 -7.76 -22.11 -16.69
C ASP A 353 -7.70 -21.58 -18.13
N ALA A 354 -6.94 -20.50 -18.38
CA ALA A 354 -6.62 -19.99 -19.71
C ALA A 354 -5.47 -20.74 -20.42
N GLY A 355 -5.02 -21.89 -19.89
CA GLY A 355 -4.05 -22.76 -20.51
C GLY A 355 -2.57 -22.48 -20.17
N LEU A 356 -2.29 -21.66 -19.13
CA LEU A 356 -0.93 -21.50 -18.64
C LEU A 356 -0.47 -22.78 -17.93
N VAL A 357 0.55 -23.43 -18.48
CA VAL A 357 1.17 -24.61 -17.87
C VAL A 357 2.06 -24.16 -16.69
N LEU A 358 1.83 -24.72 -15.53
CA LEU A 358 2.50 -24.40 -14.28
C LEU A 358 3.33 -25.59 -13.80
N GLU A 359 4.65 -25.46 -13.83
CA GLU A 359 5.60 -26.41 -13.26
C GLU A 359 6.26 -25.74 -12.04
N ARG A 360 6.04 -26.29 -10.85
CA ARG A 360 6.57 -25.70 -9.61
C ARG A 360 8.08 -25.85 -9.53
N LYS A 361 8.78 -24.82 -9.06
CA LYS A 361 10.22 -24.91 -8.78
C LYS A 361 10.45 -25.79 -7.54
N ALA A 362 11.57 -26.50 -7.51
CA ALA A 362 11.98 -27.27 -6.36
C ALA A 362 12.33 -26.38 -5.16
N GLU A 363 12.89 -25.21 -5.42
CA GLU A 363 13.26 -24.23 -4.42
C GLU A 363 12.57 -22.89 -4.69
N PHE A 364 12.07 -22.28 -3.62
CA PHE A 364 11.52 -20.93 -3.61
C PHE A 364 12.09 -20.18 -2.41
N ARG A 365 12.97 -19.22 -2.67
CA ARG A 365 13.67 -18.46 -1.63
C ARG A 365 12.73 -17.53 -0.90
N SER A 366 12.73 -17.61 0.43
CA SER A 366 12.07 -16.62 1.27
C SER A 366 12.92 -15.34 1.35
N VAL A 367 12.28 -14.25 1.70
CA VAL A 367 12.92 -12.97 2.00
C VAL A 367 12.46 -12.46 3.36
N ARG A 368 13.33 -11.72 4.05
CA ARG A 368 12.98 -10.96 5.24
C ARG A 368 13.43 -9.53 5.05
N MET A 369 12.48 -8.61 5.07
CA MET A 369 12.75 -7.17 4.92
C MET A 369 13.27 -6.59 6.24
N PRO A 370 14.12 -5.54 6.19
CA PRO A 370 14.51 -4.78 7.38
C PRO A 370 13.28 -4.19 8.07
N ASN A 371 13.27 -4.20 9.41
CA ASN A 371 12.20 -3.56 10.17
C ASN A 371 12.31 -2.04 10.08
N ILE A 372 11.21 -1.38 9.69
CA ILE A 372 11.06 0.09 9.68
C ILE A 372 9.89 0.56 10.56
N GLY A 373 9.24 -0.35 11.28
CA GLY A 373 8.19 -0.09 12.26
C GLY A 373 8.77 0.23 13.65
N GLU A 374 7.91 0.57 14.59
CA GLU A 374 8.28 0.90 15.97
C GLU A 374 7.99 -0.25 16.97
N SER A 375 7.18 -1.24 16.59
CA SER A 375 6.82 -2.37 17.46
C SER A 375 7.96 -3.33 17.77
N ASP A 376 8.94 -3.42 16.86
CA ASP A 376 10.11 -4.28 17.02
C ASP A 376 11.40 -3.46 17.11
N ALA A 377 12.46 -4.07 17.66
CA ALA A 377 13.77 -3.44 17.78
C ALA A 377 14.31 -2.98 16.42
N ARG A 378 14.78 -1.75 16.39
CA ARG A 378 15.43 -1.15 15.21
C ARG A 378 16.91 -1.52 15.17
N PRO A 379 17.56 -1.50 13.99
CA PRO A 379 18.97 -1.90 13.85
C PRO A 379 19.93 -1.18 14.80
N TYR A 380 19.74 0.09 15.10
CA TYR A 380 20.58 0.84 16.05
C TYR A 380 20.50 0.33 17.51
N GLN A 381 19.51 -0.50 17.84
CA GLN A 381 19.32 -1.13 19.15
C GLN A 381 19.92 -2.56 19.20
N CYS A 382 20.39 -3.07 18.07
CA CYS A 382 20.90 -4.43 17.94
C CYS A 382 22.43 -4.46 18.05
N ALA A 383 22.97 -4.83 19.21
CA ALA A 383 24.41 -4.91 19.46
C ALA A 383 25.13 -5.84 18.48
N GLU A 384 24.51 -6.96 18.10
CA GLU A 384 25.08 -7.91 17.14
C GLU A 384 25.23 -7.30 15.75
N SER A 385 24.20 -6.56 15.27
CA SER A 385 24.24 -5.84 14.00
C SER A 385 25.35 -4.79 13.98
N ILE A 386 25.50 -4.03 15.08
CA ILE A 386 26.53 -3.01 15.23
C ILE A 386 27.93 -3.63 15.29
N ALA A 387 28.09 -4.77 15.95
CA ALA A 387 29.36 -5.48 16.00
C ALA A 387 29.76 -6.05 14.64
N ALA A 388 28.79 -6.52 13.85
CA ALA A 388 29.04 -7.04 12.50
C ALA A 388 29.34 -5.91 11.47
N ASP A 389 28.68 -4.78 11.60
CA ASP A 389 28.89 -3.59 10.76
C ASP A 389 28.65 -2.31 11.60
N PRO A 390 29.75 -1.57 11.96
CA PRO A 390 29.66 -0.35 12.77
C PRO A 390 28.77 0.75 12.18
N ASP A 391 28.46 0.72 10.90
CA ASP A 391 27.55 1.67 10.26
C ASP A 391 26.12 1.58 10.80
N TYR A 392 25.71 0.43 11.38
CA TYR A 392 24.43 0.29 12.09
C TYR A 392 24.41 1.02 13.45
N GLY A 393 25.55 1.40 14.00
CA GLY A 393 25.66 2.26 15.18
C GLY A 393 25.69 3.78 14.86
N ARG A 394 25.77 4.16 13.58
CA ARG A 394 25.90 5.57 13.15
C ARG A 394 24.56 6.14 12.69
N ILE A 395 23.85 6.85 13.58
CA ILE A 395 22.56 7.47 13.26
C ILE A 395 22.78 8.66 12.31
N VAL A 396 22.06 8.69 11.21
CA VAL A 396 22.01 9.75 10.20
C VAL A 396 20.72 10.55 10.31
N CYS A 397 19.57 9.89 10.41
CA CYS A 397 18.28 10.54 10.61
C CYS A 397 17.86 10.43 12.06
N HIS A 398 18.01 11.52 12.84
CA HIS A 398 17.72 11.51 14.28
C HIS A 398 16.22 11.40 14.60
N CYS A 399 15.34 12.03 13.81
CA CYS A 399 13.89 11.95 14.02
C CYS A 399 13.35 10.52 13.92
N GLU A 400 13.82 9.76 12.93
CA GLU A 400 13.41 8.38 12.65
C GLU A 400 14.47 7.36 13.11
N ARG A 401 15.58 7.80 13.70
CA ARG A 401 16.67 6.96 14.23
C ARG A 401 17.23 5.99 13.20
N VAL A 402 17.33 6.45 11.93
CA VAL A 402 17.86 5.66 10.82
C VAL A 402 19.36 5.75 10.76
N THR A 403 19.99 4.60 10.64
CA THR A 403 21.45 4.46 10.63
C THR A 403 22.03 4.54 9.22
N ARG A 404 23.33 4.80 9.13
CA ARG A 404 24.10 4.75 7.89
C ARG A 404 24.03 3.35 7.27
N GLY A 405 24.13 2.29 8.09
CA GLY A 405 24.01 0.90 7.66
C GLY A 405 22.68 0.61 6.96
N GLU A 406 21.53 1.06 7.52
CA GLU A 406 20.22 0.91 6.89
C GLU A 406 20.12 1.61 5.52
N ILE A 407 20.68 2.82 5.41
CA ILE A 407 20.70 3.57 4.15
C ILE A 407 21.50 2.82 3.09
N LEU A 408 22.72 2.37 3.41
CA LEU A 408 23.57 1.65 2.47
C LEU A 408 22.98 0.28 2.10
N ALA A 409 22.38 -0.45 3.05
CA ALA A 409 21.68 -1.70 2.79
C ALA A 409 20.51 -1.52 1.82
N ALA A 410 19.72 -0.44 1.97
CA ALA A 410 18.60 -0.12 1.08
C ALA A 410 19.04 0.17 -0.36
N VAL A 411 20.22 0.74 -0.57
CA VAL A 411 20.79 1.00 -1.91
C VAL A 411 21.35 -0.28 -2.55
N ARG A 412 21.83 -1.23 -1.73
CA ARG A 412 22.45 -2.50 -2.20
C ARG A 412 21.46 -3.67 -2.27
N ALA A 413 20.19 -3.46 -1.87
CA ALA A 413 19.15 -4.50 -1.86
C ALA A 413 18.88 -5.06 -3.28
N PRO A 414 18.32 -6.28 -3.40
CA PRO A 414 17.92 -6.85 -4.69
C PRO A 414 16.95 -5.97 -5.48
N VAL A 415 16.09 -5.21 -4.79
CA VAL A 415 15.27 -4.12 -5.34
C VAL A 415 15.77 -2.81 -4.70
N PRO A 416 16.82 -2.19 -5.27
CA PRO A 416 17.54 -1.09 -4.63
C PRO A 416 16.74 0.21 -4.63
N ALA A 417 17.00 1.07 -3.62
CA ALA A 417 16.58 2.45 -3.67
C ALA A 417 17.34 3.20 -4.76
N ARG A 418 16.60 3.86 -5.67
CA ARG A 418 17.18 4.62 -6.80
C ARG A 418 17.03 6.13 -6.67
N SER A 419 16.23 6.59 -5.72
CA SER A 419 15.92 7.99 -5.47
C SER A 419 15.75 8.23 -3.97
N LEU A 420 15.74 9.49 -3.54
CA LEU A 420 15.41 9.86 -2.16
C LEU A 420 14.01 9.39 -1.77
N ASP A 421 13.03 9.47 -2.69
CA ASP A 421 11.67 8.96 -2.45
C ASP A 421 11.67 7.42 -2.27
N GLY A 422 12.43 6.68 -3.05
CA GLY A 422 12.61 5.24 -2.88
C GLY A 422 13.31 4.87 -1.58
N LEU A 423 14.33 5.65 -1.18
CA LEU A 423 15.09 5.41 0.04
C LEU A 423 14.24 5.62 1.30
N ARG A 424 13.48 6.72 1.37
CA ARG A 424 12.65 7.01 2.55
C ARG A 424 11.55 5.97 2.78
N ARG A 425 11.05 5.29 1.73
CA ARG A 425 10.11 4.18 1.85
C ARG A 425 10.75 2.87 2.36
N ARG A 426 12.08 2.73 2.25
CA ARG A 426 12.82 1.56 2.74
C ARG A 426 13.41 1.74 4.13
N THR A 427 13.59 2.98 4.56
CA THR A 427 14.33 3.29 5.81
C THR A 427 13.58 4.20 6.76
N ARG A 428 12.62 4.99 6.30
CA ARG A 428 12.00 6.13 6.99
C ARG A 428 12.86 7.40 7.07
N ALA A 429 14.11 7.39 6.63
CA ALA A 429 14.90 8.62 6.54
C ALA A 429 14.11 9.70 5.77
N LEU A 430 14.21 10.96 6.17
CA LEU A 430 13.49 12.12 5.60
C LEU A 430 11.98 12.18 5.90
N LEU A 431 11.39 11.23 6.65
CA LEU A 431 9.95 11.18 6.93
C LEU A 431 9.56 11.57 8.38
N GLY A 432 10.54 11.88 9.24
CA GLY A 432 10.29 12.33 10.60
C GLY A 432 9.90 13.81 10.66
N ARG A 433 9.62 14.33 11.87
CA ARG A 433 9.07 15.68 12.11
C ARG A 433 9.85 16.81 11.43
N CYS A 434 11.16 16.70 11.23
CA CYS A 434 11.95 17.73 10.56
C CYS A 434 11.92 17.65 9.03
N GLN A 435 11.25 16.65 8.44
CA GLN A 435 11.09 16.43 7.00
C GLN A 435 12.40 16.53 6.23
N GLY A 436 13.48 16.00 6.81
CA GLY A 436 14.80 15.96 6.21
C GLY A 436 15.69 17.17 6.48
N PHE A 437 15.23 18.20 7.19
CA PHE A 437 16.00 19.41 7.44
C PHE A 437 17.43 19.13 7.93
N TYR A 438 17.60 18.18 8.85
CA TYR A 438 18.90 17.81 9.39
C TYR A 438 19.65 16.75 8.58
N CYS A 439 18.92 15.78 8.00
CA CYS A 439 19.57 14.59 7.41
C CYS A 439 19.64 14.60 5.89
N ALA A 440 18.95 15.51 5.17
CA ALA A 440 18.87 15.46 3.71
C ALA A 440 20.23 15.53 3.02
N GLY A 441 21.15 16.39 3.48
CA GLY A 441 22.49 16.51 2.91
C GLY A 441 23.27 15.19 3.00
N GLU A 442 23.34 14.58 4.18
CA GLU A 442 24.08 13.32 4.39
C GLU A 442 23.39 12.15 3.67
N VAL A 443 22.07 12.06 3.73
CA VAL A 443 21.29 11.01 3.03
C VAL A 443 21.52 11.10 1.52
N THR A 444 21.49 12.31 0.94
CA THR A 444 21.72 12.53 -0.49
C THR A 444 23.15 12.16 -0.88
N ARG A 445 24.14 12.56 -0.07
CA ARG A 445 25.54 12.20 -0.27
C ARG A 445 25.75 10.68 -0.27
N LEU A 446 25.22 9.97 0.73
CA LEU A 446 25.32 8.51 0.82
C LEU A 446 24.66 7.81 -0.38
N LEU A 447 23.50 8.30 -0.82
CA LEU A 447 22.81 7.76 -2.00
C LEU A 447 23.63 8.02 -3.27
N SER A 448 24.17 9.23 -3.44
CA SER A 448 25.04 9.64 -4.54
C SER A 448 26.28 8.73 -4.66
N GLU A 449 27.03 8.60 -3.58
CA GLU A 449 28.23 7.78 -3.51
C GLU A 449 27.93 6.30 -3.81
N ALA A 450 26.90 5.73 -3.16
CA ALA A 450 26.56 4.32 -3.33
C ALA A 450 26.06 3.98 -4.73
N ARG A 451 25.52 4.98 -5.47
CA ARG A 451 25.06 4.82 -6.86
C ARG A 451 26.06 5.26 -7.90
N GLY A 452 27.16 5.92 -7.52
CA GLY A 452 28.12 6.53 -8.45
C GLY A 452 27.48 7.61 -9.34
N GLN A 453 26.49 8.36 -8.81
CA GLN A 453 25.77 9.45 -9.51
C GLN A 453 26.05 10.77 -8.82
N SER A 454 26.06 11.88 -9.57
CA SER A 454 26.18 13.21 -8.96
C SER A 454 24.94 13.55 -8.14
N VAL A 455 25.10 14.43 -7.14
CA VAL A 455 23.97 14.96 -6.35
C VAL A 455 22.98 15.69 -7.27
N ASP A 456 23.47 16.46 -8.24
CA ASP A 456 22.65 17.20 -9.19
C ASP A 456 21.76 16.23 -10.02
N THR A 457 22.33 15.12 -10.51
CA THR A 457 21.59 14.06 -11.19
C THR A 457 20.49 13.45 -10.30
N LEU A 458 20.79 13.17 -9.03
CA LEU A 458 19.82 12.62 -8.08
C LEU A 458 18.66 13.59 -7.77
N LEU A 459 18.93 14.88 -7.79
CA LEU A 459 17.94 15.94 -7.56
C LEU A 459 17.23 16.40 -8.83
N GLY A 460 17.58 15.83 -10.00
CA GLY A 460 17.01 16.23 -11.29
C GLY A 460 17.44 17.65 -11.72
N LEU A 461 18.55 18.15 -11.20
CA LEU A 461 19.10 19.44 -11.57
C LEU A 461 19.95 19.29 -12.85
N PRO A 462 19.98 20.32 -13.71
CA PRO A 462 20.85 20.31 -14.88
C PRO A 462 22.32 20.23 -14.45
N ASP A 463 23.13 19.47 -15.20
CA ASP A 463 24.56 19.37 -14.95
C ASP A 463 25.20 20.78 -15.05
N ARG A 464 25.86 21.20 -13.97
CA ARG A 464 26.54 22.51 -13.90
C ARG A 464 27.82 22.58 -14.72
N THR A 465 28.16 21.52 -15.43
CA THR A 465 29.41 21.39 -16.24
C THR A 465 29.18 21.53 -17.74
N SER A 466 28.06 22.07 -18.18
CA SER A 466 27.81 22.41 -19.59
C SER A 466 27.79 23.92 -19.81
#